data_5e6648ed660e7f3fb7acf0f9c526efac
#
_entry.id   5e6648ed660e7f3fb7acf0f9c526efac
#
_cell.length_a   1.000
_cell.length_b   1.000
_cell.length_c   1.000
_cell.angle_alpha   90.00
_cell.angle_beta   90.00
_cell.angle_gamma   90.00
#
_symmetry.space_group_name_H-M   'P 1'
#
loop_
_entity.id
_entity.type
_entity.pdbx_description
1 polymer ?
#
loop_
_entity_poly.entity_id
_entity_poly.type
_entity_poly.pdbx_seq_one_letter_code
_entity_poly.pdbx_strand_id
1 'polypeptide(L)'
;MAKKKKKFNKGLTIFLALVLFLLGTVGGFAGYNYFFKPNDSDKVVSGDLEIHFLELGNKYTGDCTYVKAGDTDILIDAGSKVSSIPTISEYLDAHVEDGVLEYVIVTHAHEDHYAGFATKEDTDSLFDLYEVEMIIDFAQITDGKSSQTMYKNYIRERNAEIAAGATHYTAEECMDEGKNIFPIGEDIELEILDSYFYYHVAENENDHSVCVMINQGDEHFLFTGDLEKEGEEKLVEMNDLPKVTLYKAGHHGSRTSSNDCLMEVVRPEIVCVCCCAGSSEYTDKAVNQFPTQSFIDRIAPYTDKVYVTTLCVDYDNDEYVSMNGNIVVKSDMAGVTVKGSANDTILKETDWFKNNRKMPSGW
;
A
#
# COMPACT_ATOMS: atom_id res chain seq x y z
N MET A 1 -55.27 70.51 12.73
CA MET A 1 -54.24 69.69 13.34
C MET A 1 -53.46 68.92 12.21
N ALA A 2 -52.29 69.37 11.89
CA ALA A 2 -51.48 68.75 10.82
C ALA A 2 -50.60 67.58 11.38
N LYS A 3 -50.84 66.35 10.95
CA LYS A 3 -50.01 65.16 11.29
C LYS A 3 -48.62 65.28 10.66
N LYS A 4 -47.55 65.47 11.43
CA LYS A 4 -46.18 65.39 10.97
C LYS A 4 -45.88 63.98 10.55
N LYS A 5 -45.60 63.71 9.22
CA LYS A 5 -45.07 62.49 8.69
C LYS A 5 -43.64 62.32 9.17
N LYS A 6 -43.35 61.25 9.97
CA LYS A 6 -41.97 60.85 10.30
C LYS A 6 -41.22 60.49 9.01
N LYS A 7 -40.14 61.23 8.69
CA LYS A 7 -39.24 60.83 7.59
C LYS A 7 -38.50 59.57 8.01
N PHE A 8 -38.72 58.51 7.28
CA PHE A 8 -38.02 57.25 7.45
C PHE A 8 -36.57 57.41 6.95
N ASN A 9 -35.61 57.16 7.82
CA ASN A 9 -34.16 57.33 7.45
C ASN A 9 -33.70 56.08 6.68
N LYS A 10 -33.78 56.16 5.32
CA LYS A 10 -33.44 55.08 4.42
C LYS A 10 -31.99 54.52 4.64
N GLY A 11 -31.05 55.39 5.06
CA GLY A 11 -29.68 54.98 5.34
C GLY A 11 -29.59 54.08 6.56
N LEU A 12 -30.34 54.37 7.63
CA LEU A 12 -30.36 53.55 8.83
C LEU A 12 -31.03 52.20 8.60
N THR A 13 -32.05 52.16 7.73
CA THR A 13 -32.76 50.92 7.39
C THR A 13 -31.84 49.99 6.57
N ILE A 14 -31.10 50.52 5.59
CA ILE A 14 -30.12 49.76 4.79
C ILE A 14 -28.98 49.25 5.67
N PHE A 15 -28.45 50.08 6.58
CA PHE A 15 -27.41 49.69 7.52
C PHE A 15 -27.86 48.55 8.44
N LEU A 16 -29.06 48.65 9.03
CA LEU A 16 -29.64 47.59 9.87
C LEU A 16 -29.87 46.29 9.09
N ALA A 17 -30.32 46.37 7.83
CA ALA A 17 -30.50 45.19 6.97
C ALA A 17 -29.17 44.51 6.64
N LEU A 18 -28.08 45.25 6.38
CA LEU A 18 -26.75 44.70 6.16
C LEU A 18 -26.15 44.06 7.42
N VAL A 19 -26.37 44.66 8.59
CA VAL A 19 -25.92 44.09 9.88
C VAL A 19 -26.68 42.79 10.19
N LEU A 20 -27.99 42.73 9.93
CA LEU A 20 -28.77 41.51 10.12
C LEU A 20 -28.40 40.43 9.13
N PHE A 21 -28.07 40.78 7.89
CA PHE A 21 -27.56 39.83 6.88
C PHE A 21 -26.19 39.25 7.26
N LEU A 22 -25.26 40.11 7.72
CA LEU A 22 -23.96 39.66 8.22
C LEU A 22 -24.07 38.79 9.47
N LEU A 23 -24.93 39.15 10.42
CA LEU A 23 -25.17 38.31 11.59
C LEU A 23 -25.88 37.00 11.25
N GLY A 24 -26.77 37.01 10.25
CA GLY A 24 -27.42 35.80 9.73
C GLY A 24 -26.42 34.85 9.02
N THR A 25 -25.48 35.38 8.22
CA THR A 25 -24.46 34.58 7.57
C THR A 25 -23.41 34.02 8.53
N VAL A 26 -22.95 34.84 9.50
CA VAL A 26 -22.01 34.38 10.53
C VAL A 26 -22.68 33.39 11.49
N GLY A 27 -23.92 33.66 11.91
CA GLY A 27 -24.69 32.75 12.74
C GLY A 27 -25.08 31.45 12.00
N GLY A 28 -25.40 31.55 10.70
CA GLY A 28 -25.66 30.40 9.85
C GLY A 28 -24.44 29.51 9.65
N PHE A 29 -23.27 30.12 9.41
CA PHE A 29 -22.00 29.41 9.26
C PHE A 29 -21.52 28.79 10.60
N ALA A 30 -21.65 29.49 11.69
CA ALA A 30 -21.37 28.96 13.04
C ALA A 30 -22.36 27.87 13.46
N GLY A 31 -23.65 28.02 13.13
CA GLY A 31 -24.66 26.98 13.33
C GLY A 31 -24.46 25.76 12.46
N TYR A 32 -24.12 25.95 11.19
CA TYR A 32 -23.76 24.85 10.31
C TYR A 32 -22.55 24.08 10.83
N ASN A 33 -21.47 24.76 11.22
CA ASN A 33 -20.29 24.12 11.79
C ASN A 33 -20.53 23.48 13.16
N TYR A 34 -21.54 23.94 13.92
CA TYR A 34 -21.84 23.35 15.22
C TYR A 34 -22.82 22.18 15.14
N PHE A 35 -23.80 22.21 14.20
CA PHE A 35 -24.85 21.19 14.08
C PHE A 35 -24.70 20.24 12.91
N PHE A 36 -23.90 20.61 11.89
CA PHE A 36 -23.79 19.84 10.63
C PHE A 36 -22.33 19.54 10.23
N LYS A 37 -21.33 20.01 11.03
CA LYS A 37 -20.00 19.45 10.84
C LYS A 37 -20.10 17.99 11.27
N PRO A 38 -19.79 17.01 10.39
CA PRO A 38 -19.71 15.62 10.82
C PRO A 38 -18.76 15.57 12.03
N ASN A 39 -19.18 14.93 13.11
CA ASN A 39 -18.26 14.58 14.16
C ASN A 39 -17.16 13.74 13.49
N ASP A 40 -15.89 14.01 13.78
CA ASP A 40 -14.77 13.15 13.37
C ASP A 40 -14.90 11.69 13.88
N SER A 41 -16.02 11.35 14.52
CA SER A 41 -16.35 10.03 15.05
C SER A 41 -17.26 9.18 14.15
N ASP A 42 -17.83 9.73 13.07
CA ASP A 42 -18.68 8.98 12.15
C ASP A 42 -17.92 8.78 10.81
N LYS A 43 -16.79 8.09 10.88
CA LYS A 43 -16.19 7.48 9.70
C LYS A 43 -17.18 6.45 9.16
N VAL A 44 -17.85 6.75 8.07
CA VAL A 44 -18.67 5.78 7.36
C VAL A 44 -17.73 4.99 6.46
N VAL A 45 -17.20 3.90 7.00
CA VAL A 45 -16.54 2.89 6.19
C VAL A 45 -17.63 1.95 5.72
N SER A 46 -17.92 1.91 4.44
CA SER A 46 -18.87 0.99 3.85
C SER A 46 -18.11 -0.14 3.16
N GLY A 47 -18.54 -1.35 3.39
CA GLY A 47 -17.90 -2.55 2.87
C GLY A 47 -16.79 -3.12 3.78
N ASP A 48 -16.51 -4.40 3.63
CA ASP A 48 -15.40 -5.07 4.31
C ASP A 48 -14.18 -5.05 3.38
N LEU A 49 -13.05 -4.55 3.90
CA LEU A 49 -11.74 -4.58 3.25
C LEU A 49 -10.77 -5.38 4.13
N GLU A 50 -10.14 -6.39 3.55
CA GLU A 50 -9.08 -7.15 4.20
C GLU A 50 -7.81 -7.09 3.34
N ILE A 51 -6.67 -6.77 3.96
CA ILE A 51 -5.36 -6.70 3.34
C ILE A 51 -4.45 -7.68 4.05
N HIS A 52 -3.98 -8.70 3.33
CA HIS A 52 -3.25 -9.82 3.87
C HIS A 52 -1.81 -9.80 3.37
N PHE A 53 -0.86 -9.56 4.25
CA PHE A 53 0.58 -9.65 3.96
C PHE A 53 1.03 -11.08 4.24
N LEU A 54 1.44 -11.81 3.20
CA LEU A 54 1.69 -13.23 3.30
C LEU A 54 3.10 -13.55 3.80
N GLU A 55 3.18 -14.53 4.68
CA GLU A 55 4.42 -15.24 4.99
C GLU A 55 4.69 -16.27 3.88
N LEU A 56 5.87 -16.23 3.27
CA LEU A 56 6.13 -16.91 2.00
C LEU A 56 6.67 -18.34 2.13
N GLY A 57 6.71 -18.88 3.36
CA GLY A 57 7.07 -20.28 3.63
C GLY A 57 8.55 -20.62 3.36
N ASN A 58 9.43 -19.61 3.40
CA ASN A 58 10.86 -19.79 3.23
C ASN A 58 11.66 -18.66 3.90
N LYS A 59 13.00 -18.76 3.89
CA LYS A 59 13.92 -17.81 4.53
C LYS A 59 14.18 -16.54 3.72
N TYR A 60 13.63 -16.44 2.52
CA TYR A 60 13.91 -15.34 1.61
C TYR A 60 12.94 -14.18 1.81
N THR A 61 13.46 -12.98 1.64
CA THR A 61 12.64 -11.77 1.65
C THR A 61 11.84 -11.67 0.34
N GLY A 62 10.64 -11.13 0.39
CA GLY A 62 9.81 -10.86 -0.78
C GLY A 62 8.41 -10.38 -0.41
N ASP A 63 7.70 -9.89 -1.40
CA ASP A 63 6.37 -9.32 -1.24
C ASP A 63 5.29 -10.21 -1.87
N CYS A 64 4.23 -10.42 -1.13
CA CYS A 64 2.97 -10.94 -1.63
C CYS A 64 1.86 -10.40 -0.76
N THR A 65 1.00 -9.59 -1.34
CA THR A 65 -0.14 -9.00 -0.64
C THR A 65 -1.42 -9.41 -1.35
N TYR A 66 -2.29 -10.11 -0.65
CA TYR A 66 -3.64 -10.40 -1.10
C TYR A 66 -4.61 -9.38 -0.51
N VAL A 67 -5.53 -8.86 -1.32
CA VAL A 67 -6.56 -7.91 -0.89
C VAL A 67 -7.93 -8.47 -1.26
N LYS A 68 -8.82 -8.52 -0.27
CA LYS A 68 -10.23 -8.86 -0.44
C LYS A 68 -11.08 -7.62 -0.19
N ALA A 69 -11.84 -7.21 -1.19
CA ALA A 69 -12.78 -6.09 -1.11
C ALA A 69 -14.17 -6.54 -1.61
N GLY A 70 -15.02 -6.98 -0.68
CA GLY A 70 -16.28 -7.63 -1.06
C GLY A 70 -16.04 -8.92 -1.84
N ASP A 71 -16.52 -8.97 -3.10
CA ASP A 71 -16.33 -10.11 -4.00
C ASP A 71 -15.05 -9.98 -4.87
N THR A 72 -14.30 -8.88 -4.75
CA THR A 72 -13.09 -8.62 -5.54
C THR A 72 -11.85 -9.16 -4.85
N ASP A 73 -11.06 -9.95 -5.58
CA ASP A 73 -9.82 -10.58 -5.16
C ASP A 73 -8.63 -9.98 -5.93
N ILE A 74 -7.65 -9.43 -5.20
CA ILE A 74 -6.50 -8.72 -5.77
C ILE A 74 -5.22 -9.32 -5.24
N LEU A 75 -4.23 -9.53 -6.12
CA LEU A 75 -2.89 -9.95 -5.72
C LEU A 75 -1.87 -8.89 -6.13
N ILE A 76 -1.16 -8.32 -5.16
CA ILE A 76 -0.06 -7.38 -5.38
C ILE A 76 1.24 -8.10 -5.07
N ASP A 77 2.06 -8.32 -6.11
CA ASP A 77 3.29 -9.10 -6.09
C ASP A 77 3.11 -10.58 -5.67
N ALA A 78 4.09 -11.41 -5.98
CA ALA A 78 4.14 -12.84 -5.64
C ALA A 78 5.60 -13.32 -5.52
N GLY A 79 6.41 -12.62 -4.71
CA GLY A 79 7.76 -13.03 -4.36
C GLY A 79 7.70 -14.14 -3.30
N SER A 80 8.76 -14.71 -2.80
CA SER A 80 10.18 -14.33 -2.90
C SER A 80 10.91 -15.17 -3.95
N LYS A 81 10.52 -16.41 -4.10
CA LYS A 81 11.08 -17.42 -5.02
C LYS A 81 9.93 -18.24 -5.62
N VAL A 82 10.20 -18.96 -6.71
CA VAL A 82 9.25 -19.92 -7.28
C VAL A 82 8.77 -20.94 -6.22
N SER A 83 9.62 -21.27 -5.25
CA SER A 83 9.25 -22.16 -4.14
C SER A 83 8.20 -21.58 -3.18
N SER A 84 7.83 -20.31 -3.29
CA SER A 84 6.73 -19.71 -2.53
C SER A 84 5.35 -20.03 -3.09
N ILE A 85 5.26 -20.46 -4.36
CA ILE A 85 3.98 -20.73 -5.04
C ILE A 85 3.07 -21.67 -4.23
N PRO A 86 3.54 -22.82 -3.71
CA PRO A 86 2.66 -23.70 -2.93
C PRO A 86 2.09 -23.03 -1.67
N THR A 87 2.88 -22.20 -0.99
CA THR A 87 2.42 -21.47 0.21
C THR A 87 1.42 -20.38 -0.16
N ILE A 88 1.67 -19.65 -1.24
CA ILE A 88 0.77 -18.60 -1.73
C ILE A 88 -0.54 -19.23 -2.22
N SER A 89 -0.48 -20.28 -3.05
CA SER A 89 -1.68 -20.93 -3.59
C SER A 89 -2.51 -21.59 -2.50
N GLU A 90 -1.90 -22.26 -1.50
CA GLU A 90 -2.64 -22.81 -0.36
C GLU A 90 -3.41 -21.70 0.40
N TYR A 91 -2.80 -20.52 0.53
CA TYR A 91 -3.45 -19.38 1.16
C TYR A 91 -4.61 -18.84 0.31
N LEU A 92 -4.36 -18.64 -0.99
CA LEU A 92 -5.38 -18.12 -1.92
C LEU A 92 -6.55 -19.11 -2.08
N ASP A 93 -6.30 -20.41 -2.16
CA ASP A 93 -7.34 -21.47 -2.23
C ASP A 93 -8.32 -21.43 -1.03
N ALA A 94 -7.88 -20.88 0.10
CA ALA A 94 -8.71 -20.71 1.28
C ALA A 94 -9.54 -19.41 1.29
N HIS A 95 -9.25 -18.47 0.39
CA HIS A 95 -9.83 -17.12 0.42
C HIS A 95 -10.50 -16.70 -0.91
N VAL A 96 -9.98 -17.17 -2.04
CA VAL A 96 -10.52 -16.91 -3.39
C VAL A 96 -11.52 -18.01 -3.71
N GLU A 97 -12.82 -17.71 -3.58
CA GLU A 97 -13.88 -18.73 -3.59
C GLU A 97 -14.16 -19.30 -5.00
N ASP A 98 -14.00 -18.49 -6.04
CA ASP A 98 -14.31 -18.85 -7.43
C ASP A 98 -13.08 -19.16 -8.29
N GLY A 99 -11.88 -18.95 -7.75
CA GLY A 99 -10.61 -19.18 -8.45
C GLY A 99 -10.24 -18.04 -9.41
N VAL A 100 -10.86 -16.86 -9.28
CA VAL A 100 -10.60 -15.66 -10.09
C VAL A 100 -9.86 -14.62 -9.27
N LEU A 101 -8.85 -14.00 -9.86
CA LEU A 101 -8.21 -12.79 -9.37
C LEU A 101 -8.61 -11.65 -10.32
N GLU A 102 -9.47 -10.75 -9.87
CA GLU A 102 -9.91 -9.63 -10.70
C GLU A 102 -8.75 -8.71 -11.06
N TYR A 103 -7.77 -8.59 -10.16
CA TYR A 103 -6.56 -7.80 -10.42
C TYR A 103 -5.31 -8.52 -9.94
N VAL A 104 -4.30 -8.55 -10.80
CA VAL A 104 -2.92 -8.86 -10.44
C VAL A 104 -2.08 -7.63 -10.72
N ILE A 105 -1.36 -7.15 -9.70
CA ILE A 105 -0.46 -6.00 -9.82
C ILE A 105 0.97 -6.50 -9.58
N VAL A 106 1.88 -6.21 -10.51
CA VAL A 106 3.31 -6.51 -10.36
C VAL A 106 4.07 -5.20 -10.30
N THR A 107 4.67 -4.93 -9.16
CA THR A 107 5.23 -3.60 -8.89
C THR A 107 6.46 -3.30 -9.73
N HIS A 108 7.44 -4.19 -9.77
CA HIS A 108 8.67 -4.00 -10.56
C HIS A 108 9.37 -5.33 -10.85
N ALA A 109 10.42 -5.29 -11.69
CA ALA A 109 11.04 -6.48 -12.24
C ALA A 109 12.15 -7.08 -11.36
N HIS A 110 11.92 -7.27 -10.05
CA HIS A 110 12.79 -8.07 -9.18
C HIS A 110 12.17 -9.42 -8.84
N GLU A 111 13.01 -10.44 -8.65
CA GLU A 111 12.58 -11.81 -8.38
C GLU A 111 11.67 -11.90 -7.15
N ASP A 112 12.00 -11.19 -6.11
CA ASP A 112 11.28 -11.14 -4.83
C ASP A 112 9.91 -10.43 -4.90
N HIS A 113 9.49 -9.99 -6.10
CA HIS A 113 8.16 -9.44 -6.38
C HIS A 113 7.38 -10.24 -7.43
N TYR A 114 8.03 -10.89 -8.40
CA TYR A 114 7.29 -11.57 -9.48
C TYR A 114 7.63 -13.05 -9.66
N ALA A 115 8.42 -13.66 -8.76
CA ALA A 115 8.85 -15.06 -8.93
C ALA A 115 7.68 -16.04 -9.04
N GLY A 116 6.56 -15.80 -8.36
CA GLY A 116 5.36 -16.62 -8.45
C GLY A 116 4.66 -16.57 -9.81
N PHE A 117 4.94 -15.54 -10.61
CA PHE A 117 4.43 -15.38 -11.97
C PHE A 117 5.47 -15.74 -13.06
N ALA A 118 6.66 -16.18 -12.70
CA ALA A 118 7.82 -16.25 -13.60
C ALA A 118 8.45 -17.65 -13.63
N THR A 119 7.64 -18.68 -13.73
CA THR A 119 8.07 -20.08 -13.70
C THR A 119 8.72 -20.54 -15.02
N LYS A 120 9.30 -21.72 -15.01
CA LYS A 120 9.72 -22.43 -16.21
C LYS A 120 8.53 -23.15 -16.84
N GLU A 121 8.64 -23.50 -18.13
CA GLU A 121 7.56 -24.14 -18.93
C GLU A 121 6.93 -25.39 -18.29
N ASP A 122 7.68 -26.12 -17.45
CA ASP A 122 7.20 -27.36 -16.81
C ASP A 122 6.72 -27.16 -15.36
N THR A 123 6.52 -25.91 -14.94
CA THR A 123 6.13 -25.58 -13.56
C THR A 123 4.99 -24.58 -13.59
N ASP A 124 3.88 -24.90 -12.98
CA ASP A 124 2.73 -24.01 -12.91
C ASP A 124 3.09 -22.71 -12.16
N SER A 125 2.75 -21.59 -12.72
CA SER A 125 2.81 -20.26 -12.13
C SER A 125 1.48 -19.93 -11.44
N LEU A 126 1.39 -18.83 -10.72
CA LEU A 126 0.09 -18.38 -10.20
C LEU A 126 -0.88 -17.99 -11.33
N PHE A 127 -0.38 -17.59 -12.49
CA PHE A 127 -1.21 -17.38 -13.69
C PHE A 127 -1.79 -18.70 -14.24
N ASP A 128 -1.13 -19.84 -14.05
CA ASP A 128 -1.67 -21.14 -14.45
C ASP A 128 -2.69 -21.69 -13.43
N LEU A 129 -2.65 -21.22 -12.16
CA LEU A 129 -3.47 -21.73 -11.07
C LEU A 129 -4.77 -20.94 -10.89
N TYR A 130 -4.81 -19.66 -11.26
CA TYR A 130 -5.95 -18.77 -11.10
C TYR A 130 -6.29 -18.10 -12.42
N GLU A 131 -7.58 -17.91 -12.71
CA GLU A 131 -8.03 -17.02 -13.79
C GLU A 131 -7.77 -15.57 -13.40
N VAL A 132 -7.23 -14.75 -14.32
CA VAL A 132 -6.93 -13.35 -14.06
C VAL A 132 -7.72 -12.46 -15.02
N GLU A 133 -8.50 -11.51 -14.50
CA GLU A 133 -9.26 -10.59 -15.36
C GLU A 133 -8.41 -9.42 -15.84
N MET A 134 -7.57 -8.86 -14.94
CA MET A 134 -6.73 -7.70 -15.28
C MET A 134 -5.34 -7.81 -14.65
N ILE A 135 -4.32 -7.54 -15.47
CA ILE A 135 -2.94 -7.42 -15.05
C ILE A 135 -2.51 -5.96 -15.20
N ILE A 136 -1.97 -5.37 -14.13
CA ILE A 136 -1.32 -4.05 -14.16
C ILE A 136 0.13 -4.25 -13.77
N ASP A 137 1.08 -3.84 -14.62
CA ASP A 137 2.49 -4.02 -14.31
C ASP A 137 3.35 -2.78 -14.62
N PHE A 138 4.63 -2.90 -14.32
CA PHE A 138 5.61 -1.84 -14.50
C PHE A 138 5.77 -1.47 -15.99
N ALA A 139 5.90 -0.16 -16.25
CA ALA A 139 6.03 0.38 -17.60
C ALA A 139 7.48 0.33 -18.13
N GLN A 140 8.45 0.41 -17.24
CA GLN A 140 9.88 0.49 -17.56
C GLN A 140 10.69 -0.63 -16.88
N ILE A 141 11.85 -0.92 -17.42
CA ILE A 141 12.87 -1.80 -16.85
C ILE A 141 14.25 -1.21 -17.09
N THR A 142 15.18 -1.51 -16.20
CA THR A 142 16.59 -1.11 -16.36
C THR A 142 17.27 -1.85 -17.52
N ASP A 143 18.34 -1.26 -18.04
CA ASP A 143 19.13 -1.85 -19.12
C ASP A 143 19.60 -3.28 -18.80
N GLY A 144 19.40 -4.20 -19.74
CA GLY A 144 19.79 -5.61 -19.64
C GLY A 144 18.79 -6.50 -18.90
N LYS A 145 17.79 -5.97 -18.21
CA LYS A 145 16.74 -6.77 -17.53
C LYS A 145 16.02 -7.69 -18.49
N SER A 146 15.68 -7.22 -19.69
CA SER A 146 15.02 -8.00 -20.75
C SER A 146 15.79 -9.26 -21.20
N SER A 147 17.09 -9.34 -20.92
CA SER A 147 17.90 -10.51 -21.22
C SER A 147 17.84 -11.60 -20.14
N GLN A 148 17.41 -11.28 -18.93
CA GLN A 148 17.36 -12.20 -17.79
C GLN A 148 16.29 -13.28 -17.98
N THR A 149 16.61 -14.51 -17.56
CA THR A 149 15.72 -15.66 -17.73
C THR A 149 14.40 -15.48 -16.97
N MET A 150 14.46 -15.01 -15.73
CA MET A 150 13.27 -14.77 -14.91
C MET A 150 12.31 -13.77 -15.56
N TYR A 151 12.85 -12.64 -16.07
CA TYR A 151 12.04 -11.66 -16.80
C TYR A 151 11.38 -12.27 -18.05
N LYS A 152 12.12 -13.06 -18.82
CA LYS A 152 11.55 -13.72 -20.01
C LYS A 152 10.45 -14.74 -19.66
N ASN A 153 10.61 -15.44 -18.55
CA ASN A 153 9.57 -16.33 -18.03
C ASN A 153 8.32 -15.53 -17.67
N TYR A 154 8.47 -14.46 -16.89
CA TYR A 154 7.36 -13.57 -16.52
C TYR A 154 6.61 -13.07 -17.77
N ILE A 155 7.33 -12.53 -18.75
CA ILE A 155 6.71 -12.01 -19.98
C ILE A 155 5.99 -13.14 -20.76
N ARG A 156 6.51 -14.35 -20.73
CA ARG A 156 5.85 -15.50 -21.36
C ARG A 156 4.53 -15.82 -20.67
N GLU A 157 4.54 -15.97 -19.35
CA GLU A 157 3.34 -16.30 -18.56
C GLU A 157 2.29 -15.19 -18.64
N ARG A 158 2.68 -13.94 -18.44
CA ARG A 158 1.80 -12.79 -18.62
C ARG A 158 1.15 -12.76 -20.01
N ASN A 159 1.94 -12.98 -21.07
CA ASN A 159 1.41 -12.97 -22.43
C ASN A 159 0.49 -14.17 -22.71
N ALA A 160 0.70 -15.30 -22.05
CA ALA A 160 -0.21 -16.44 -22.12
C ALA A 160 -1.56 -16.09 -21.48
N GLU A 161 -1.55 -15.44 -20.33
CA GLU A 161 -2.75 -14.99 -19.63
C GLU A 161 -3.53 -13.94 -20.44
N ILE A 162 -2.83 -12.97 -21.04
CA ILE A 162 -3.45 -12.00 -21.98
C ILE A 162 -4.09 -12.73 -23.16
N ALA A 163 -3.42 -13.75 -23.71
CA ALA A 163 -3.97 -14.55 -24.82
C ALA A 163 -5.17 -15.41 -24.38
N ALA A 164 -5.28 -15.76 -23.10
CA ALA A 164 -6.41 -16.45 -22.50
C ALA A 164 -7.62 -15.52 -22.26
N GLY A 165 -7.40 -14.22 -22.17
CA GLY A 165 -8.49 -13.24 -22.07
C GLY A 165 -8.28 -12.09 -21.07
N ALA A 166 -7.21 -12.14 -20.29
CA ALA A 166 -6.91 -11.08 -19.34
C ALA A 166 -6.67 -9.73 -20.04
N THR A 167 -7.20 -8.67 -19.44
CA THR A 167 -6.86 -7.30 -19.82
C THR A 167 -5.50 -6.93 -19.24
N HIS A 168 -4.67 -6.24 -20.00
CA HIS A 168 -3.37 -5.80 -19.53
C HIS A 168 -3.16 -4.31 -19.72
N TYR A 169 -2.63 -3.66 -18.69
CA TYR A 169 -2.12 -2.28 -18.73
C TYR A 169 -0.76 -2.22 -18.05
N THR A 170 0.14 -1.42 -18.61
CA THR A 170 1.24 -0.90 -17.82
C THR A 170 0.74 0.27 -16.95
N ALA A 171 1.47 0.60 -15.88
CA ALA A 171 1.12 1.76 -15.06
C ALA A 171 1.11 3.07 -15.88
N GLU A 172 2.01 3.23 -16.87
CA GLU A 172 2.01 4.35 -17.82
C GLU A 172 0.71 4.41 -18.63
N GLU A 173 0.25 3.27 -19.18
CA GLU A 173 -1.00 3.19 -19.95
C GLU A 173 -2.23 3.51 -19.07
N CYS A 174 -2.22 3.09 -17.79
CA CYS A 174 -3.29 3.46 -16.86
C CYS A 174 -3.39 4.99 -16.73
N MET A 175 -2.26 5.68 -16.60
CA MET A 175 -2.23 7.14 -16.47
C MET A 175 -2.62 7.83 -17.77
N ASP A 176 -2.04 7.42 -18.90
CA ASP A 176 -2.26 8.02 -20.23
C ASP A 176 -3.72 7.89 -20.70
N GLU A 177 -4.39 6.79 -20.36
CA GLU A 177 -5.77 6.54 -20.70
C GLU A 177 -6.77 7.09 -19.66
N GLY A 178 -6.28 7.62 -18.53
CA GLY A 178 -7.12 8.05 -17.40
C GLY A 178 -7.88 6.89 -16.76
N LYS A 179 -7.28 5.71 -16.73
CA LYS A 179 -7.79 4.46 -16.15
C LYS A 179 -6.98 4.04 -14.94
N ASN A 180 -6.69 4.97 -14.05
CA ASN A 180 -5.87 4.73 -12.88
C ASN A 180 -6.69 4.52 -11.59
N ILE A 181 -8.01 4.64 -11.66
CA ILE A 181 -8.93 4.41 -10.53
C ILE A 181 -9.91 3.29 -10.89
N PHE A 182 -9.94 2.25 -10.07
CA PHE A 182 -10.76 1.07 -10.24
C PHE A 182 -11.67 0.90 -9.02
N PRO A 183 -13.01 0.89 -9.18
CA PRO A 183 -13.90 0.53 -8.10
C PRO A 183 -13.75 -0.98 -7.80
N ILE A 184 -13.41 -1.33 -6.57
CA ILE A 184 -13.16 -2.72 -6.15
C ILE A 184 -14.14 -3.19 -5.07
N GLY A 185 -15.01 -2.33 -4.59
CA GLY A 185 -16.03 -2.64 -3.59
C GLY A 185 -16.97 -1.46 -3.37
N GLU A 186 -17.91 -1.59 -2.44
CA GLU A 186 -18.80 -0.49 -2.07
C GLU A 186 -17.98 0.59 -1.34
N ASP A 187 -17.85 1.78 -1.97
CA ASP A 187 -17.01 2.90 -1.53
C ASP A 187 -15.52 2.53 -1.32
N ILE A 188 -15.04 1.52 -2.05
CA ILE A 188 -13.63 1.12 -2.05
C ILE A 188 -13.07 1.25 -3.47
N GLU A 189 -11.95 1.97 -3.59
CA GLU A 189 -11.27 2.21 -4.86
C GLU A 189 -9.81 1.80 -4.76
N LEU A 190 -9.31 1.15 -5.81
CA LEU A 190 -7.88 0.95 -6.05
C LEU A 190 -7.41 2.02 -7.01
N GLU A 191 -6.39 2.75 -6.64
CA GLU A 191 -5.80 3.83 -7.42
C GLU A 191 -4.32 3.52 -7.72
N ILE A 192 -3.95 3.57 -9.01
CA ILE A 192 -2.55 3.61 -9.42
C ILE A 192 -2.10 5.06 -9.33
N LEU A 193 -1.15 5.33 -8.45
CA LEU A 193 -0.57 6.66 -8.27
C LEU A 193 0.41 6.97 -9.41
N ASP A 194 0.47 8.23 -9.83
CA ASP A 194 1.38 8.64 -10.90
C ASP A 194 2.84 8.66 -10.42
N SER A 195 3.77 8.29 -11.30
CA SER A 195 5.20 8.29 -11.02
C SER A 195 6.01 8.72 -12.23
N TYR A 196 7.04 9.54 -12.00
CA TYR A 196 7.97 10.00 -13.03
C TYR A 196 8.62 8.82 -13.78
N PHE A 197 8.89 7.72 -13.08
CA PHE A 197 9.57 6.56 -13.63
C PHE A 197 8.66 5.58 -14.38
N TYR A 198 7.38 5.89 -14.54
CA TYR A 198 6.55 5.22 -15.55
C TYR A 198 6.90 5.68 -16.97
N TYR A 199 7.34 6.94 -17.11
CA TYR A 199 7.68 7.58 -18.39
C TYR A 199 9.18 7.63 -18.68
N HIS A 200 10.03 7.33 -17.69
CA HIS A 200 11.48 7.48 -17.75
C HIS A 200 12.17 6.29 -17.12
N VAL A 201 13.20 5.78 -17.80
CA VAL A 201 14.01 4.68 -17.25
C VAL A 201 14.83 5.21 -16.07
N ALA A 202 14.71 4.58 -14.92
CA ALA A 202 15.51 4.85 -13.73
C ALA A 202 16.88 4.16 -13.79
N GLU A 203 17.84 4.64 -13.01
CA GLU A 203 19.12 3.93 -12.81
C GLU A 203 18.94 2.65 -11.98
N ASN A 204 17.93 2.66 -11.10
CA ASN A 204 17.60 1.56 -10.19
C ASN A 204 16.24 0.94 -10.56
N GLU A 205 16.19 -0.39 -10.65
CA GLU A 205 14.96 -1.14 -10.97
C GLU A 205 13.83 -0.87 -9.98
N ASN A 206 14.16 -0.65 -8.70
CA ASN A 206 13.21 -0.37 -7.63
C ASN A 206 12.36 0.89 -7.91
N ASP A 207 12.95 1.91 -8.56
CA ASP A 207 12.24 3.16 -8.86
C ASP A 207 11.19 3.04 -9.98
N HIS A 208 11.14 1.88 -10.68
CA HIS A 208 10.05 1.56 -11.62
C HIS A 208 8.79 1.02 -10.92
N SER A 209 8.77 0.93 -9.58
CA SER A 209 7.67 0.34 -8.82
C SER A 209 6.33 1.01 -9.11
N VAL A 210 5.34 0.20 -9.46
CA VAL A 210 3.93 0.60 -9.52
C VAL A 210 3.46 0.89 -8.09
N CYS A 211 3.02 2.12 -7.86
CA CYS A 211 2.53 2.59 -6.58
C CYS A 211 1.02 2.52 -6.52
N VAL A 212 0.49 1.91 -5.48
CA VAL A 212 -0.94 1.66 -5.30
C VAL A 212 -1.44 2.33 -4.03
N MET A 213 -2.59 2.99 -4.14
CA MET A 213 -3.40 3.45 -3.01
C MET A 213 -4.73 2.71 -3.04
N ILE A 214 -5.14 2.13 -1.92
CA ILE A 214 -6.52 1.68 -1.74
C ILE A 214 -7.20 2.72 -0.86
N ASN A 215 -8.31 3.25 -1.34
CA ASN A 215 -9.08 4.28 -0.67
C ASN A 215 -10.42 3.69 -0.21
N GLN A 216 -10.75 3.84 1.08
CA GLN A 216 -12.03 3.43 1.67
C GLN A 216 -12.53 4.55 2.58
N GLY A 217 -13.36 5.46 2.05
CA GLY A 217 -13.76 6.67 2.77
C GLY A 217 -12.54 7.52 3.17
N ASP A 218 -12.33 7.73 4.47
CA ASP A 218 -11.20 8.47 5.03
C ASP A 218 -9.99 7.59 5.34
N GLU A 219 -10.08 6.27 5.13
CA GLU A 219 -8.97 5.34 5.33
C GLU A 219 -8.19 5.15 4.01
N HIS A 220 -6.88 5.22 4.10
CA HIS A 220 -5.96 5.12 2.96
C HIS A 220 -4.89 4.08 3.24
N PHE A 221 -4.61 3.20 2.26
CA PHE A 221 -3.69 2.08 2.39
C PHE A 221 -2.69 2.17 1.24
N LEU A 222 -1.41 2.44 1.56
CA LEU A 222 -0.37 2.77 0.58
C LEU A 222 0.61 1.63 0.38
N PHE A 223 0.88 1.30 -0.88
CA PHE A 223 1.87 0.34 -1.35
C PHE A 223 2.79 1.01 -2.36
N THR A 224 4.08 1.04 -2.11
CA THR A 224 5.07 1.70 -2.98
C THR A 224 6.08 0.73 -3.58
N GLY A 225 5.79 -0.58 -3.53
CA GLY A 225 6.77 -1.59 -3.93
C GLY A 225 8.10 -1.37 -3.21
N ASP A 226 9.17 -1.31 -3.97
CA ASP A 226 10.52 -1.06 -3.46
C ASP A 226 11.08 0.31 -3.81
N LEU A 227 10.18 1.27 -4.11
CA LEU A 227 10.55 2.64 -4.46
C LEU A 227 11.61 3.19 -3.52
N GLU A 228 12.71 3.70 -4.07
CA GLU A 228 13.77 4.30 -3.31
C GLU A 228 13.63 5.84 -3.25
N LYS A 229 14.60 6.51 -2.67
CA LYS A 229 14.49 7.94 -2.34
C LYS A 229 14.10 8.83 -3.52
N GLU A 230 14.71 8.64 -4.69
CA GLU A 230 14.41 9.47 -5.87
C GLU A 230 12.99 9.23 -6.36
N GLY A 231 12.56 7.97 -6.41
CA GLY A 231 11.20 7.60 -6.74
C GLY A 231 10.18 8.14 -5.74
N GLU A 232 10.48 8.09 -4.42
CA GLU A 232 9.61 8.65 -3.38
C GLU A 232 9.48 10.18 -3.50
N GLU A 233 10.58 10.89 -3.80
CA GLU A 233 10.55 12.34 -4.05
C GLU A 233 9.64 12.66 -5.24
N LYS A 234 9.72 11.87 -6.33
CA LYS A 234 8.86 12.03 -7.51
C LYS A 234 7.40 11.68 -7.24
N LEU A 235 7.15 10.62 -6.48
CA LEU A 235 5.78 10.23 -6.08
C LEU A 235 5.09 11.37 -5.31
N VAL A 236 5.78 11.99 -4.37
CA VAL A 236 5.28 13.13 -3.60
C VAL A 236 5.10 14.38 -4.46
N GLU A 237 5.98 14.61 -5.44
CA GLU A 237 5.85 15.75 -6.37
C GLU A 237 4.63 15.63 -7.29
N MET A 238 4.26 14.43 -7.69
CA MET A 238 3.24 14.18 -8.71
C MET A 238 1.84 13.92 -8.14
N ASN A 239 1.72 13.60 -6.85
CA ASN A 239 0.45 13.23 -6.22
C ASN A 239 0.16 14.08 -4.98
N ASP A 240 -1.13 14.36 -4.73
CA ASP A 240 -1.60 14.95 -3.47
C ASP A 240 -1.89 13.82 -2.46
N LEU A 241 -0.83 13.29 -1.86
CA LEU A 241 -0.92 12.13 -0.98
C LEU A 241 -1.57 12.47 0.36
N PRO A 242 -2.58 11.72 0.81
CA PRO A 242 -3.17 11.88 2.14
C PRO A 242 -2.25 11.29 3.23
N LYS A 243 -2.63 11.50 4.49
CA LYS A 243 -2.15 10.65 5.57
C LYS A 243 -2.72 9.26 5.39
N VAL A 244 -1.93 8.24 5.69
CA VAL A 244 -2.37 6.86 5.45
C VAL A 244 -2.58 6.09 6.75
N THR A 245 -3.61 5.28 6.77
CA THR A 245 -3.90 4.36 7.85
C THR A 245 -2.90 3.21 7.87
N LEU A 246 -2.55 2.70 6.68
CA LEU A 246 -1.61 1.61 6.51
C LEU A 246 -0.56 1.98 5.45
N TYR A 247 0.69 1.69 5.76
CA TYR A 247 1.79 1.70 4.82
C TYR A 247 2.47 0.33 4.77
N LYS A 248 2.50 -0.30 3.60
CA LYS A 248 3.39 -1.41 3.35
C LYS A 248 4.80 -0.85 3.25
N ALA A 249 5.69 -1.24 4.15
CA ALA A 249 7.06 -0.74 4.19
C ALA A 249 7.74 -0.90 2.82
N GLY A 250 8.21 0.20 2.25
CA GLY A 250 8.94 0.17 0.99
C GLY A 250 10.22 -0.65 1.12
N HIS A 251 10.55 -1.42 0.08
CA HIS A 251 11.76 -2.20 -0.03
C HIS A 251 12.06 -3.01 1.24
N HIS A 252 11.04 -3.71 1.74
CA HIS A 252 11.10 -4.62 2.89
C HIS A 252 11.65 -3.99 4.19
N GLY A 253 11.54 -2.67 4.35
CA GLY A 253 12.15 -1.93 5.45
C GLY A 253 13.65 -1.67 5.26
N SER A 254 14.09 -1.51 4.02
CA SER A 254 15.45 -1.12 3.64
C SER A 254 15.81 0.28 4.14
N ARG A 255 17.11 0.53 4.22
CA ARG A 255 17.65 1.88 4.48
C ARG A 255 17.44 2.85 3.31
N THR A 256 17.15 2.37 2.11
CA THR A 256 17.05 3.17 0.89
C THR A 256 15.64 3.69 0.64
N SER A 257 14.63 3.08 1.29
CA SER A 257 13.20 3.40 1.15
C SER A 257 12.59 3.96 2.44
N SER A 258 11.34 4.40 2.36
CA SER A 258 10.61 5.03 3.48
C SER A 258 11.35 6.26 4.00
N ASN A 259 11.79 7.12 3.08
CA ASN A 259 12.55 8.32 3.40
C ASN A 259 11.66 9.44 3.95
N ASP A 260 12.29 10.41 4.63
CA ASP A 260 11.58 11.52 5.27
C ASP A 260 10.68 12.29 4.29
N CYS A 261 11.08 12.41 3.00
CA CYS A 261 10.28 13.07 1.96
C CYS A 261 8.88 12.46 1.81
N LEU A 262 8.75 11.14 1.90
CA LEU A 262 7.47 10.45 1.86
C LEU A 262 6.82 10.39 3.26
N MET A 263 7.58 10.01 4.29
CA MET A 263 7.03 9.77 5.63
C MET A 263 6.44 11.04 6.28
N GLU A 264 7.01 12.22 6.02
CA GLU A 264 6.47 13.50 6.51
C GLU A 264 5.09 13.84 5.92
N VAL A 265 4.79 13.33 4.72
CA VAL A 265 3.51 13.51 4.04
C VAL A 265 2.50 12.46 4.51
N VAL A 266 2.81 11.17 4.32
CA VAL A 266 1.85 10.08 4.50
C VAL A 266 1.63 9.68 5.96
N ARG A 267 2.58 9.92 6.87
CA ARG A 267 2.46 9.76 8.34
C ARG A 267 1.68 8.52 8.76
N PRO A 268 2.14 7.32 8.45
CA PRO A 268 1.36 6.10 8.61
C PRO A 268 0.97 5.84 10.08
N GLU A 269 -0.23 5.28 10.29
CA GLU A 269 -0.68 4.81 11.60
C GLU A 269 -0.27 3.37 11.88
N ILE A 270 -0.19 2.54 10.83
CA ILE A 270 0.19 1.12 10.87
C ILE A 270 1.22 0.88 9.77
N VAL A 271 2.24 0.07 10.06
CA VAL A 271 3.24 -0.34 9.06
C VAL A 271 3.40 -1.85 9.07
N CYS A 272 3.27 -2.47 7.90
CA CYS A 272 3.55 -3.90 7.70
C CYS A 272 4.83 -4.08 6.88
N VAL A 273 5.69 -4.97 7.30
CA VAL A 273 6.99 -5.26 6.68
C VAL A 273 7.00 -6.72 6.23
N CYS A 274 7.05 -6.94 4.93
CA CYS A 274 7.22 -8.27 4.34
C CYS A 274 8.71 -8.56 4.20
N CYS A 275 9.30 -9.27 5.13
CA CYS A 275 10.70 -9.70 5.07
C CYS A 275 10.95 -10.89 5.99
N CYS A 276 12.07 -11.58 5.78
CA CYS A 276 12.65 -12.47 6.76
C CYS A 276 13.64 -11.67 7.64
N ALA A 277 13.13 -11.16 8.77
CA ALA A 277 13.86 -10.21 9.62
C ALA A 277 15.21 -10.76 10.10
N GLY A 278 16.28 -9.99 9.90
CA GLY A 278 17.63 -10.40 10.27
C GLY A 278 18.29 -11.37 9.29
N SER A 279 17.67 -11.63 8.12
CA SER A 279 18.28 -12.47 7.08
C SER A 279 19.59 -11.88 6.56
N SER A 280 20.57 -12.74 6.31
CA SER A 280 21.84 -12.39 5.64
C SER A 280 21.75 -12.49 4.11
N GLU A 281 20.58 -12.67 3.53
CA GLU A 281 20.34 -12.84 2.08
C GLU A 281 21.06 -11.77 1.23
N TYR A 282 20.90 -10.50 1.61
CA TYR A 282 21.49 -9.39 0.87
C TYR A 282 22.79 -8.86 1.48
N THR A 283 23.06 -9.19 2.76
CA THR A 283 24.23 -8.65 3.47
C THR A 283 24.50 -9.35 4.80
N ASP A 284 25.80 -9.64 5.06
CA ASP A 284 26.25 -10.15 6.35
C ASP A 284 26.28 -9.06 7.45
N LYS A 285 26.12 -7.78 7.07
CA LYS A 285 26.14 -6.67 8.01
C LYS A 285 24.81 -6.54 8.72
N ALA A 286 24.72 -6.98 9.98
CA ALA A 286 23.49 -6.98 10.78
C ALA A 286 22.74 -5.63 10.79
N VAL A 287 23.45 -4.49 10.74
CA VAL A 287 22.86 -3.14 10.69
C VAL A 287 22.11 -2.86 9.39
N ASN A 288 22.41 -3.58 8.31
CA ASN A 288 21.77 -3.45 7.00
C ASN A 288 20.75 -4.56 6.69
N GLN A 289 20.64 -5.58 7.56
CA GLN A 289 19.60 -6.61 7.45
C GLN A 289 18.21 -6.01 7.74
N PHE A 290 17.19 -6.48 7.05
CA PHE A 290 15.83 -5.95 7.18
C PHE A 290 15.11 -6.39 8.46
N PRO A 291 14.18 -5.57 8.98
CA PRO A 291 14.06 -4.14 8.76
C PRO A 291 15.24 -3.38 9.38
N THR A 292 15.79 -2.41 8.66
CA THR A 292 17.01 -1.70 9.07
C THR A 292 16.76 -0.70 10.20
N GLN A 293 17.82 -0.36 10.98
CA GLN A 293 17.69 0.69 12.01
C GLN A 293 17.26 2.04 11.43
N SER A 294 17.78 2.41 10.27
CA SER A 294 17.44 3.69 9.64
C SER A 294 15.97 3.77 9.17
N PHE A 295 15.39 2.66 8.69
CA PHE A 295 13.96 2.55 8.44
C PHE A 295 13.18 2.75 9.75
N ILE A 296 13.53 2.03 10.80
CA ILE A 296 12.87 2.13 12.11
C ILE A 296 12.92 3.56 12.64
N ASP A 297 14.09 4.21 12.57
CA ASP A 297 14.27 5.59 13.05
C ASP A 297 13.37 6.59 12.29
N ARG A 298 13.11 6.37 10.97
CA ARG A 298 12.24 7.22 10.16
C ARG A 298 10.75 6.99 10.41
N ILE A 299 10.34 5.76 10.72
CA ILE A 299 8.94 5.42 11.03
C ILE A 299 8.55 5.84 12.45
N ALA A 300 9.46 5.74 13.40
CA ALA A 300 9.19 5.92 14.82
C ALA A 300 8.53 7.26 15.22
N PRO A 301 8.74 8.41 14.55
CA PRO A 301 8.02 9.65 14.84
C PRO A 301 6.51 9.58 14.57
N TYR A 302 6.05 8.63 13.76
CA TYR A 302 4.66 8.54 13.31
C TYR A 302 3.90 7.41 13.99
N THR A 303 4.52 6.22 14.12
CA THR A 303 3.85 5.06 14.72
C THR A 303 4.84 4.08 15.34
N ASP A 304 4.37 3.33 16.34
CA ASP A 304 5.03 2.15 16.90
C ASP A 304 4.33 0.83 16.49
N LYS A 305 3.21 0.92 15.76
CA LYS A 305 2.46 -0.22 15.26
C LYS A 305 3.11 -0.78 14.00
N VAL A 306 4.29 -1.40 14.17
CA VAL A 306 5.05 -2.05 13.10
C VAL A 306 4.98 -3.55 13.28
N TYR A 307 4.59 -4.26 12.22
CA TYR A 307 4.43 -5.72 12.18
C TYR A 307 5.34 -6.30 11.11
N VAL A 308 5.87 -7.50 11.33
CA VAL A 308 6.82 -8.16 10.41
C VAL A 308 6.42 -9.62 10.20
N THR A 309 6.40 -10.08 8.96
CA THR A 309 5.93 -11.43 8.62
C THR A 309 6.80 -12.53 9.24
N THR A 310 8.08 -12.59 8.88
CA THR A 310 8.98 -13.72 9.16
C THR A 310 10.23 -13.31 9.92
N LEU A 311 10.79 -14.21 10.69
CA LEU A 311 12.06 -14.08 11.42
C LEU A 311 13.07 -15.11 10.92
N CYS A 312 14.24 -14.68 10.49
CA CYS A 312 15.39 -15.53 10.22
C CYS A 312 16.02 -15.99 11.54
N VAL A 313 16.13 -17.28 11.72
CA VAL A 313 16.81 -17.90 12.87
C VAL A 313 18.25 -18.23 12.49
N ASP A 314 18.44 -18.96 11.39
CA ASP A 314 19.74 -19.30 10.82
C ASP A 314 19.62 -19.41 9.29
N TYR A 315 20.16 -18.39 8.60
CA TYR A 315 20.06 -18.33 7.14
C TYR A 315 20.80 -19.48 6.45
N ASP A 316 21.97 -19.87 6.96
CA ASP A 316 22.81 -20.90 6.33
C ASP A 316 22.20 -22.29 6.47
N ASN A 317 21.48 -22.55 7.56
CA ASN A 317 20.80 -23.81 7.83
C ASN A 317 19.31 -23.84 7.39
N ASP A 318 18.83 -22.80 6.72
CA ASP A 318 17.46 -22.70 6.24
C ASP A 318 16.43 -22.69 7.39
N GLU A 319 16.78 -22.05 8.52
CA GLU A 319 15.93 -21.97 9.69
C GLU A 319 15.26 -20.59 9.78
N TYR A 320 13.95 -20.58 9.78
CA TYR A 320 13.11 -19.40 9.96
C TYR A 320 11.84 -19.75 10.73
N VAL A 321 11.22 -18.74 11.31
CA VAL A 321 9.95 -18.88 12.04
C VAL A 321 9.07 -17.67 11.78
N SER A 322 7.78 -17.80 11.98
CA SER A 322 6.86 -16.67 11.92
C SER A 322 7.22 -15.64 13.00
N MET A 323 7.36 -14.37 12.62
CA MET A 323 7.38 -13.26 13.59
C MET A 323 5.93 -12.89 13.95
N ASN A 324 5.15 -12.37 13.00
CA ASN A 324 3.70 -12.28 13.13
C ASN A 324 2.98 -13.33 12.26
N GLY A 325 3.68 -13.99 11.32
CA GLY A 325 3.11 -14.87 10.30
C GLY A 325 2.42 -14.07 9.20
N ASN A 326 1.34 -14.60 8.64
CA ASN A 326 0.46 -13.81 7.77
C ASN A 326 -0.15 -12.68 8.61
N ILE A 327 -0.07 -11.43 8.10
CA ILE A 327 -0.61 -10.26 8.79
C ILE A 327 -1.86 -9.81 8.04
N VAL A 328 -3.00 -9.78 8.73
CA VAL A 328 -4.27 -9.32 8.16
C VAL A 328 -4.64 -7.97 8.77
N VAL A 329 -4.76 -6.97 7.92
CA VAL A 329 -5.32 -5.66 8.26
C VAL A 329 -6.75 -5.64 7.75
N LYS A 330 -7.71 -5.57 8.67
CA LYS A 330 -9.13 -5.48 8.33
C LYS A 330 -9.64 -4.08 8.61
N SER A 331 -10.31 -3.50 7.62
CA SER A 331 -11.00 -2.23 7.72
C SER A 331 -12.49 -2.43 7.49
N ASP A 332 -13.29 -2.07 8.48
CA ASP A 332 -14.75 -2.17 8.46
C ASP A 332 -15.38 -1.00 9.24
N MET A 333 -16.70 -1.01 9.39
CA MET A 333 -17.44 0.03 10.14
C MET A 333 -17.00 0.19 11.61
N ALA A 334 -16.30 -0.79 12.18
CA ALA A 334 -15.78 -0.73 13.55
C ALA A 334 -14.38 -0.07 13.61
N GLY A 335 -13.77 0.17 12.46
CA GLY A 335 -12.43 0.75 12.30
C GLY A 335 -11.41 -0.24 11.79
N VAL A 336 -10.12 0.12 11.91
CA VAL A 336 -9.02 -0.69 11.38
C VAL A 336 -8.38 -1.52 12.48
N THR A 337 -8.23 -2.82 12.23
CA THR A 337 -7.60 -3.78 13.14
C THR A 337 -6.48 -4.54 12.44
N VAL A 338 -5.52 -5.03 13.23
CA VAL A 338 -4.39 -5.85 12.73
C VAL A 338 -4.36 -7.17 13.49
N LYS A 339 -4.20 -8.27 12.76
CA LYS A 339 -4.03 -9.61 13.29
C LYS A 339 -2.91 -10.37 12.59
N GLY A 340 -2.01 -10.94 13.35
CA GLY A 340 -1.02 -11.88 12.85
C GLY A 340 -1.45 -13.33 13.08
N SER A 341 -1.20 -14.22 12.12
CA SER A 341 -1.54 -15.64 12.25
C SER A 341 -0.77 -16.33 13.38
N ALA A 342 0.43 -15.86 13.72
CA ALA A 342 1.23 -16.37 14.83
C ALA A 342 0.98 -15.59 16.13
N ASN A 343 1.00 -14.25 16.07
CA ASN A 343 0.73 -13.34 17.19
C ASN A 343 0.59 -11.89 16.70
N ASP A 344 0.12 -11.01 17.58
CA ASP A 344 -0.11 -9.58 17.30
C ASP A 344 1.00 -8.68 17.90
N THR A 345 2.18 -9.21 18.21
CA THR A 345 3.27 -8.47 18.87
C THR A 345 3.87 -7.44 17.92
N ILE A 346 3.89 -6.17 18.31
CA ILE A 346 4.54 -5.12 17.52
C ILE A 346 6.07 -5.27 17.57
N LEU A 347 6.75 -4.82 16.51
CA LEU A 347 8.18 -5.04 16.29
C LEU A 347 9.04 -4.68 17.51
N LYS A 348 8.82 -3.51 18.15
CA LYS A 348 9.63 -3.04 19.29
C LYS A 348 9.51 -3.93 20.54
N GLU A 349 8.49 -4.74 20.65
CA GLU A 349 8.25 -5.65 21.77
C GLU A 349 8.84 -7.04 21.53
N THR A 350 9.26 -7.35 20.31
CA THR A 350 9.90 -8.63 19.98
C THR A 350 11.29 -8.76 20.61
N ASP A 351 11.69 -9.99 20.90
CA ASP A 351 13.04 -10.28 21.38
C ASP A 351 14.10 -10.00 20.30
N TRP A 352 13.75 -10.22 19.03
CA TRP A 352 14.64 -9.90 17.92
C TRP A 352 15.00 -8.41 17.91
N PHE A 353 14.01 -7.52 18.00
CA PHE A 353 14.25 -6.07 18.04
C PHE A 353 15.10 -5.68 19.22
N LYS A 354 14.75 -6.12 20.43
CA LYS A 354 15.49 -5.80 21.67
C LYS A 354 16.96 -6.21 21.63
N ASN A 355 17.28 -7.30 20.90
CA ASN A 355 18.64 -7.81 20.78
C ASN A 355 19.42 -7.23 19.59
N ASN A 356 18.74 -6.78 18.53
CA ASN A 356 19.37 -6.44 17.26
C ASN A 356 19.22 -4.97 16.84
N ARG A 357 18.33 -4.22 17.50
CA ARG A 357 18.03 -2.82 17.15
C ARG A 357 18.08 -1.93 18.39
N LYS A 358 18.20 -0.64 18.16
CA LYS A 358 18.14 0.38 19.22
C LYS A 358 16.72 0.97 19.25
N MET A 359 16.22 1.22 20.46
CA MET A 359 14.95 1.91 20.64
C MET A 359 15.09 3.34 20.09
N PRO A 360 14.30 3.71 19.06
CA PRO A 360 14.34 5.05 18.50
C PRO A 360 13.68 6.07 19.43
N SER A 361 13.97 7.35 19.20
CA SER A 361 13.23 8.42 19.87
C SER A 361 11.79 8.44 19.32
N GLY A 362 10.83 8.28 20.19
CA GLY A 362 9.38 8.29 19.82
C GLY A 362 8.65 6.97 20.11
N TRP A 363 9.36 5.88 20.35
CA TRP A 363 8.78 4.59 20.78
C TRP A 363 8.81 4.39 22.29
#